data_f450de09912e2ad813cb1190f202f8e9
#
_entry.id   f450de09912e2ad813cb1190f202f8e9
#
_cell.length_a   1.000
_cell.length_b   1.000
_cell.length_c   1.000
_cell.angle_alpha   90.00
_cell.angle_beta   90.00
_cell.angle_gamma   90.00
#
_symmetry.space_group_name_H-M   'P 1'
#
loop_
_entity.id
_entity.type
_entity.pdbx_description
1 polymer ?
#
loop_
_entity_poly.entity_id
_entity_poly.type
_entity_poly.pdbx_seq_one_letter_code
_entity_poly.pdbx_strand_id
1 'polypeptide(L)'
;MKKTSNIIIILVLFLVACEKEVKIPIEYTTPKLVINALFNTDSLWDVEISASRYIYDTNPIPLIDDAVVIILDSEGNNFELTNQGEGIYTSSTEKPQTGKTYSIEVNHDNYENARSTNKLPGEIIIDNIEWHEEVYVSGDLFRKINVTFQDSQEKDYYLIRMSGAFWEEIIDPLTGLSDSGLVIHPIYFFSQNAAVEEINSHSSQSSISFIDELFNGDQYTIDLLLYEFYFNNQPGWEVGLESIYISLSKISEEYYLYQKSYQKYQNSSGNTLFSQPTQVYTNIENGLGIFAGYSNSVDTINLR
;
A
#
# COMPACT_ATOMS: atom_id res chain seq x y z
N MET A 1 17.36 52.85 33.17
CA MET A 1 17.90 51.59 32.61
C MET A 1 17.85 50.40 33.58
N LYS A 2 18.10 50.52 34.90
CA LYS A 2 18.02 49.36 35.84
C LYS A 2 16.60 48.81 36.07
N LYS A 3 15.54 49.62 35.99
CA LYS A 3 14.15 49.14 36.18
C LYS A 3 13.59 48.32 34.99
N THR A 4 13.96 48.67 33.77
CA THR A 4 13.56 47.93 32.55
C THR A 4 14.22 46.57 32.44
N SER A 5 15.48 46.43 32.91
CA SER A 5 16.20 45.16 32.93
C SER A 5 15.55 44.13 33.86
N ASN A 6 15.06 44.56 35.04
CA ASN A 6 14.41 43.66 35.99
C ASN A 6 13.03 43.16 35.50
N ILE A 7 12.31 43.97 34.70
CA ILE A 7 11.01 43.57 34.13
C ILE A 7 11.24 42.51 33.03
N ILE A 8 12.28 42.61 32.25
CA ILE A 8 12.63 41.64 31.21
C ILE A 8 13.02 40.28 31.83
N ILE A 9 13.78 40.31 32.96
CA ILE A 9 14.16 39.09 33.67
C ILE A 9 12.93 38.37 34.25
N ILE A 10 11.97 39.11 34.81
CA ILE A 10 10.72 38.54 35.33
C ILE A 10 9.87 37.99 34.20
N LEU A 11 9.80 38.62 33.04
CA LEU A 11 9.05 38.14 31.88
C LEU A 11 9.65 36.83 31.28
N VAL A 12 10.97 36.70 31.30
CA VAL A 12 11.67 35.48 30.84
C VAL A 12 11.45 34.29 31.80
N LEU A 13 11.29 34.57 33.11
CA LEU A 13 10.98 33.54 34.09
C LEU A 13 9.57 32.94 33.96
N PHE A 14 8.62 33.68 33.39
CA PHE A 14 7.28 33.16 33.08
C PHE A 14 7.21 32.31 31.81
N LEU A 15 8.28 32.26 30.99
CA LEU A 15 8.34 31.41 29.81
C LEU A 15 8.86 29.99 30.09
N VAL A 16 9.27 29.70 31.32
CA VAL A 16 9.52 28.32 31.76
C VAL A 16 8.16 27.69 32.11
N ALA A 17 7.35 27.52 31.10
CA ALA A 17 6.13 26.73 31.23
C ALA A 17 6.52 25.29 31.59
N CYS A 18 6.07 24.83 32.77
CA CYS A 18 6.16 23.42 33.10
C CYS A 18 5.46 22.60 32.02
N GLU A 19 6.18 21.91 31.18
CA GLU A 19 5.63 20.82 30.41
C GLU A 19 5.17 19.75 31.41
N LYS A 20 3.88 19.68 31.62
CA LYS A 20 3.27 18.60 32.39
C LYS A 20 3.17 17.40 31.46
N GLU A 21 4.05 16.45 31.64
CA GLU A 21 3.94 15.16 30.97
C GLU A 21 2.61 14.51 31.36
N VAL A 22 1.62 14.58 30.47
CA VAL A 22 0.33 13.91 30.68
C VAL A 22 0.53 12.46 30.32
N LYS A 23 0.79 11.61 31.30
CA LYS A 23 0.75 10.15 31.11
C LYS A 23 -0.71 9.74 30.95
N ILE A 24 -1.12 9.51 29.70
CA ILE A 24 -2.40 8.88 29.41
C ILE A 24 -2.25 7.40 29.83
N PRO A 25 -3.04 6.90 30.77
CA PRO A 25 -3.03 5.48 31.12
C PRO A 25 -3.58 4.70 29.91
N ILE A 26 -2.68 4.12 29.12
CA ILE A 26 -3.06 3.20 28.04
C ILE A 26 -3.11 1.81 28.69
N GLU A 27 -4.27 1.18 28.61
CA GLU A 27 -4.43 -0.19 29.10
C GLU A 27 -3.52 -1.14 28.32
N TYR A 28 -2.87 -2.05 29.04
CA TYR A 28 -2.08 -3.09 28.41
C TYR A 28 -3.00 -4.02 27.63
N THR A 29 -2.75 -4.13 26.32
CA THR A 29 -3.42 -5.10 25.47
C THR A 29 -2.52 -6.30 25.25
N THR A 30 -3.07 -7.50 25.35
CA THR A 30 -2.36 -8.74 24.98
C THR A 30 -1.90 -8.67 23.54
N PRO A 31 -0.63 -8.98 23.24
CA PRO A 31 -0.15 -9.06 21.88
C PRO A 31 -0.97 -10.06 21.07
N LYS A 32 -1.22 -9.74 19.80
CA LYS A 32 -1.97 -10.56 18.85
C LYS A 32 -1.07 -10.94 17.68
N LEU A 33 -1.36 -12.07 17.05
CA LEU A 33 -0.78 -12.41 15.76
C LEU A 33 -1.16 -11.37 14.72
N VAL A 34 -0.20 -11.01 13.89
CA VAL A 34 -0.37 -10.15 12.72
C VAL A 34 -0.07 -10.99 11.48
N ILE A 35 -1.05 -11.11 10.60
CA ILE A 35 -0.97 -11.91 9.38
C ILE A 35 -1.05 -10.96 8.20
N ASN A 36 -0.01 -10.92 7.36
CA ASN A 36 0.02 -10.17 6.12
C ASN A 36 0.20 -11.12 4.94
N ALA A 37 -0.85 -11.28 4.16
CA ALA A 37 -0.84 -12.11 2.96
C ALA A 37 -1.72 -11.50 1.88
N LEU A 38 -1.09 -11.09 0.78
CA LEU A 38 -1.76 -10.72 -0.46
C LEU A 38 -1.46 -11.79 -1.49
N PHE A 39 -2.48 -12.48 -1.99
CA PHE A 39 -2.30 -13.64 -2.84
C PHE A 39 -2.94 -13.47 -4.23
N ASN A 40 -2.28 -14.03 -5.24
CA ASN A 40 -2.69 -14.01 -6.64
C ASN A 40 -2.27 -15.31 -7.35
N THR A 41 -2.59 -15.45 -8.63
CA THR A 41 -2.24 -16.64 -9.44
C THR A 41 -0.78 -16.71 -9.87
N ASP A 42 -0.04 -15.60 -9.82
CA ASP A 42 1.29 -15.48 -10.44
C ASP A 42 2.39 -16.07 -9.57
N SER A 43 2.21 -15.99 -8.24
CA SER A 43 3.20 -16.41 -7.24
C SER A 43 2.74 -17.60 -6.41
N LEU A 44 3.69 -18.25 -5.74
CA LEU A 44 3.40 -19.16 -4.64
C LEU A 44 2.78 -18.37 -3.47
N TRP A 45 2.18 -19.10 -2.53
CA TRP A 45 1.77 -18.48 -1.26
C TRP A 45 2.96 -17.89 -0.55
N ASP A 46 2.77 -16.66 -0.07
CA ASP A 46 3.72 -15.92 0.75
C ASP A 46 2.94 -15.23 1.87
N VAL A 47 3.26 -15.58 3.12
CA VAL A 47 2.56 -15.11 4.31
C VAL A 47 3.59 -14.65 5.33
N GLU A 48 3.50 -13.38 5.72
CA GLU A 48 4.30 -12.84 6.79
C GLU A 48 3.55 -12.92 8.12
N ILE A 49 4.15 -13.53 9.13
CA ILE A 49 3.62 -13.66 10.49
C ILE A 49 4.51 -12.90 11.47
N SER A 50 3.90 -11.99 12.19
CA SER A 50 4.53 -11.26 13.29
C SER A 50 3.58 -11.13 14.47
N ALA A 51 4.01 -10.47 15.54
CA ALA A 51 3.13 -10.15 16.67
C ALA A 51 3.03 -8.65 16.89
N SER A 52 1.84 -8.19 17.29
CA SER A 52 1.66 -6.81 17.72
C SER A 52 2.41 -6.59 19.04
N ARG A 53 2.83 -5.35 19.27
CA ARG A 53 3.53 -4.95 20.51
C ARG A 53 2.80 -3.82 21.20
N TYR A 54 3.09 -3.68 22.47
CA TYR A 54 2.58 -2.58 23.25
C TYR A 54 3.18 -1.25 22.75
N ILE A 55 2.39 -0.18 22.76
CA ILE A 55 2.76 1.12 22.15
C ILE A 55 4.05 1.73 22.73
N TYR A 56 4.37 1.43 23.98
CA TYR A 56 5.60 1.88 24.63
C TYR A 56 6.77 0.88 24.53
N ASP A 57 6.56 -0.25 23.88
CA ASP A 57 7.63 -1.20 23.61
C ASP A 57 8.49 -0.68 22.44
N THR A 58 9.78 -0.48 22.67
CA THR A 58 10.75 0.00 21.69
C THR A 58 11.57 -1.12 21.06
N ASN A 59 11.37 -2.37 21.46
CA ASN A 59 12.03 -3.51 20.85
C ASN A 59 11.57 -3.66 19.38
N PRO A 60 12.33 -4.35 18.53
CA PRO A 60 11.88 -4.71 17.17
C PRO A 60 10.54 -5.46 17.20
N ILE A 61 9.79 -5.40 16.10
CA ILE A 61 8.54 -6.18 15.94
C ILE A 61 8.92 -7.66 16.03
N PRO A 62 8.25 -8.44 16.89
CA PRO A 62 8.49 -9.88 16.99
C PRO A 62 8.06 -10.59 15.71
N LEU A 63 9.00 -11.19 15.00
CA LEU A 63 8.73 -12.08 13.88
C LEU A 63 8.50 -13.50 14.43
N ILE A 64 7.52 -14.21 13.90
CA ILE A 64 7.09 -15.52 14.40
C ILE A 64 7.52 -16.61 13.45
N ASP A 65 8.50 -17.42 13.85
CA ASP A 65 9.10 -18.48 13.02
C ASP A 65 8.62 -19.89 13.39
N ASP A 66 7.82 -20.06 14.44
CA ASP A 66 7.39 -21.34 14.99
C ASP A 66 5.86 -21.54 15.01
N ALA A 67 5.13 -20.77 14.19
CA ALA A 67 3.70 -20.98 14.00
C ALA A 67 3.42 -22.12 13.02
N VAL A 68 2.27 -22.76 13.19
CA VAL A 68 1.68 -23.67 12.19
C VAL A 68 0.72 -22.86 11.33
N VAL A 69 1.03 -22.71 10.04
CA VAL A 69 0.27 -21.92 9.07
C VAL A 69 -0.36 -22.85 8.03
N ILE A 70 -1.68 -22.91 8.00
CA ILE A 70 -2.44 -23.81 7.13
C ILE A 70 -3.32 -22.98 6.20
N ILE A 71 -3.27 -23.29 4.91
CA ILE A 71 -4.21 -22.79 3.90
C ILE A 71 -5.23 -23.89 3.59
N LEU A 72 -6.52 -23.50 3.55
CA LEU A 72 -7.62 -24.35 3.13
C LEU A 72 -8.28 -23.74 1.90
N ASP A 73 -8.59 -24.55 0.89
CA ASP A 73 -9.39 -24.10 -0.26
C ASP A 73 -10.88 -24.44 -0.08
N SER A 74 -11.73 -23.86 -0.94
CA SER A 74 -13.18 -24.10 -0.93
C SER A 74 -13.60 -25.54 -1.28
N GLU A 75 -12.69 -26.37 -1.73
CA GLU A 75 -12.91 -27.80 -2.06
C GLU A 75 -12.57 -28.71 -0.87
N GLY A 76 -12.03 -28.14 0.20
CA GLY A 76 -11.63 -28.87 1.42
C GLY A 76 -10.20 -29.42 1.38
N ASN A 77 -9.42 -29.07 0.37
CA ASN A 77 -8.00 -29.39 0.38
C ASN A 77 -7.29 -28.43 1.34
N ASN A 78 -6.31 -28.94 2.06
CA ASN A 78 -5.48 -28.14 2.95
C ASN A 78 -4.01 -28.49 2.77
N PHE A 79 -3.15 -27.52 3.02
CA PHE A 79 -1.69 -27.68 3.03
C PHE A 79 -1.07 -26.70 4.02
N GLU A 80 0.02 -27.15 4.61
CA GLU A 80 0.81 -26.35 5.55
C GLU A 80 1.89 -25.59 4.80
N LEU A 81 2.09 -24.32 5.17
CA LEU A 81 3.17 -23.50 4.64
C LEU A 81 4.46 -23.76 5.42
N THR A 82 5.59 -23.71 4.72
CA THR A 82 6.90 -23.94 5.30
C THR A 82 7.54 -22.61 5.69
N ASN A 83 8.02 -22.51 6.92
CA ASN A 83 8.79 -21.35 7.39
C ASN A 83 10.11 -21.22 6.61
N GLN A 84 10.42 -19.98 6.18
CA GLN A 84 11.67 -19.62 5.50
C GLN A 84 12.59 -18.75 6.37
N GLY A 85 12.17 -18.46 7.62
CA GLY A 85 12.81 -17.51 8.52
C GLY A 85 12.20 -16.11 8.43
N GLU A 86 12.53 -15.28 9.38
CA GLU A 86 12.07 -13.89 9.47
C GLU A 86 10.53 -13.73 9.41
N GLY A 87 9.78 -14.70 9.95
CA GLY A 87 8.31 -14.72 9.96
C GLY A 87 7.67 -15.01 8.61
N ILE A 88 8.42 -15.43 7.60
CA ILE A 88 7.92 -15.72 6.26
C ILE A 88 7.58 -17.20 6.10
N TYR A 89 6.37 -17.47 5.58
CA TYR A 89 5.86 -18.82 5.32
C TYR A 89 5.44 -18.93 3.87
N THR A 90 5.93 -19.98 3.17
CA THR A 90 5.63 -20.17 1.74
C THR A 90 5.14 -21.58 1.45
N SER A 91 4.38 -21.72 0.35
CA SER A 91 4.09 -23.06 -0.23
C SER A 91 5.26 -23.55 -1.09
N SER A 92 5.37 -24.85 -1.26
CA SER A 92 6.40 -25.45 -2.13
C SER A 92 5.99 -25.49 -3.61
N THR A 93 4.72 -25.73 -3.89
CA THR A 93 4.19 -25.93 -5.25
C THR A 93 2.81 -25.32 -5.46
N GLU A 94 2.02 -25.20 -4.39
CA GLU A 94 0.64 -24.77 -4.46
C GLU A 94 0.55 -23.27 -4.76
N LYS A 95 -0.28 -22.92 -5.76
CA LYS A 95 -0.60 -21.54 -6.11
C LYS A 95 -2.09 -21.27 -5.94
N PRO A 96 -2.46 -20.03 -5.60
CA PRO A 96 -3.86 -19.62 -5.65
C PRO A 96 -4.45 -19.75 -7.06
N GLN A 97 -5.76 -20.01 -7.14
CA GLN A 97 -6.49 -20.16 -8.40
C GLN A 97 -7.64 -19.15 -8.45
N THR A 98 -7.83 -18.53 -9.60
CA THR A 98 -8.88 -17.54 -9.87
C THR A 98 -10.27 -18.05 -9.46
N GLY A 99 -11.02 -17.19 -8.78
CA GLY A 99 -12.40 -17.46 -8.37
C GLY A 99 -12.56 -18.35 -7.15
N LYS A 100 -11.48 -19.00 -6.66
CA LYS A 100 -11.54 -19.81 -5.45
C LYS A 100 -11.53 -18.97 -4.17
N THR A 101 -12.17 -19.50 -3.16
CA THR A 101 -12.12 -18.97 -1.79
C THR A 101 -11.12 -19.78 -0.98
N TYR A 102 -10.30 -19.08 -0.21
CA TYR A 102 -9.28 -19.65 0.66
C TYR A 102 -9.47 -19.17 2.07
N SER A 103 -9.14 -20.03 3.02
CA SER A 103 -9.02 -19.68 4.44
C SER A 103 -7.60 -19.90 4.90
N ILE A 104 -7.15 -19.05 5.80
CA ILE A 104 -5.89 -19.21 6.51
C ILE A 104 -6.17 -19.47 7.99
N GLU A 105 -5.44 -20.42 8.56
CA GLU A 105 -5.41 -20.68 10.01
C GLU A 105 -3.96 -20.61 10.50
N VAL A 106 -3.73 -19.79 11.52
CA VAL A 106 -2.42 -19.63 12.15
C VAL A 106 -2.52 -19.99 13.61
N ASN A 107 -1.79 -21.03 14.01
CA ASN A 107 -1.77 -21.56 15.38
C ASN A 107 -0.39 -21.36 15.99
N HIS A 108 -0.33 -20.87 17.22
CA HIS A 108 0.90 -20.68 17.98
C HIS A 108 0.61 -20.78 19.49
N ASP A 109 1.51 -21.42 20.25
CA ASP A 109 1.28 -21.73 21.67
C ASP A 109 1.05 -20.51 22.58
N ASN A 110 1.63 -19.37 22.23
CA ASN A 110 1.60 -18.14 23.07
C ASN A 110 0.55 -17.11 22.62
N TYR A 111 -0.21 -17.37 21.54
CA TYR A 111 -1.19 -16.44 20.98
C TYR A 111 -2.53 -17.15 20.74
N GLU A 112 -3.60 -16.36 20.69
CA GLU A 112 -4.89 -16.90 20.22
C GLU A 112 -4.77 -17.30 18.74
N ASN A 113 -5.40 -18.42 18.39
CA ASN A 113 -5.47 -18.88 17.00
C ASN A 113 -6.15 -17.81 16.12
N ALA A 114 -5.45 -17.41 15.08
CA ALA A 114 -5.92 -16.39 14.16
C ALA A 114 -6.36 -17.04 12.84
N ARG A 115 -7.43 -16.51 12.25
CA ARG A 115 -7.96 -17.03 10.99
C ARG A 115 -8.59 -15.93 10.15
N SER A 116 -8.65 -16.20 8.85
CA SER A 116 -9.35 -15.36 7.89
C SER A 116 -9.82 -16.17 6.70
N THR A 117 -10.77 -15.62 5.95
CA THR A 117 -11.24 -16.21 4.69
C THR A 117 -11.38 -15.10 3.66
N ASN A 118 -10.91 -15.37 2.43
CA ASN A 118 -11.03 -14.43 1.33
C ASN A 118 -11.14 -15.14 -0.02
N LYS A 119 -11.80 -14.50 -0.99
CA LYS A 119 -11.94 -14.99 -2.35
C LYS A 119 -10.90 -14.32 -3.25
N LEU A 120 -10.24 -15.10 -4.10
CA LEU A 120 -9.44 -14.58 -5.21
C LEU A 120 -10.40 -14.08 -6.30
N PRO A 121 -10.42 -12.78 -6.63
CA PRO A 121 -11.31 -12.23 -7.65
C PRO A 121 -11.08 -12.86 -9.03
N GLY A 122 -12.06 -12.68 -9.93
CA GLY A 122 -11.93 -13.02 -11.33
C GLY A 122 -10.81 -12.28 -12.03
N GLU A 123 -10.38 -12.75 -13.19
CA GLU A 123 -9.34 -12.10 -13.99
C GLU A 123 -9.76 -10.71 -14.42
N ILE A 124 -8.78 -9.84 -14.57
CA ILE A 124 -8.88 -8.51 -15.17
C ILE A 124 -7.85 -8.41 -16.29
N ILE A 125 -8.22 -7.76 -17.38
CA ILE A 125 -7.34 -7.51 -18.53
C ILE A 125 -7.42 -6.03 -18.87
N ILE A 126 -6.29 -5.40 -19.09
CA ILE A 126 -6.21 -4.08 -19.72
C ILE A 126 -6.45 -4.28 -21.20
N ASP A 127 -7.55 -3.70 -21.73
CA ASP A 127 -7.91 -3.81 -23.16
C ASP A 127 -7.10 -2.83 -24.02
N ASN A 128 -6.85 -1.63 -23.49
CA ASN A 128 -6.16 -0.57 -24.23
C ASN A 128 -5.51 0.45 -23.28
N ILE A 129 -4.37 0.98 -23.71
CA ILE A 129 -3.71 2.13 -23.10
C ILE A 129 -3.49 3.21 -24.15
N GLU A 130 -3.91 4.44 -23.84
CA GLU A 130 -3.64 5.60 -24.67
C GLU A 130 -2.76 6.59 -23.93
N TRP A 131 -1.70 7.03 -24.58
CA TRP A 131 -0.76 8.01 -24.08
C TRP A 131 -0.99 9.38 -24.71
N HIS A 132 -1.08 10.43 -23.87
CA HIS A 132 -1.24 11.83 -24.32
C HIS A 132 -0.11 12.68 -23.72
N GLU A 133 0.71 13.27 -24.60
CA GLU A 133 1.93 13.96 -24.18
C GLU A 133 1.69 15.30 -23.49
N GLU A 134 0.66 16.05 -23.89
CA GLU A 134 0.41 17.38 -23.37
C GLU A 134 -1.09 17.56 -23.06
N VAL A 135 -1.42 17.60 -21.78
CA VAL A 135 -2.77 17.85 -21.30
C VAL A 135 -2.75 18.98 -20.28
N TYR A 136 -3.53 20.03 -20.52
CA TYR A 136 -3.64 21.16 -19.60
C TYR A 136 -4.84 20.97 -18.68
N VAL A 137 -4.59 20.97 -17.36
CA VAL A 137 -5.63 20.89 -16.33
C VAL A 137 -5.47 22.10 -15.41
N SER A 138 -6.48 22.96 -15.35
CA SER A 138 -6.47 24.20 -14.56
C SER A 138 -5.29 25.13 -14.84
N GLY A 139 -4.68 25.03 -16.04
CA GLY A 139 -3.53 25.83 -16.47
C GLY A 139 -2.17 25.15 -16.28
N ASP A 140 -2.09 24.04 -15.58
CA ASP A 140 -0.88 23.27 -15.38
C ASP A 140 -0.77 22.17 -16.45
N LEU A 141 0.46 21.84 -16.87
CA LEU A 141 0.78 20.83 -17.86
C LEU A 141 0.98 19.47 -17.21
N PHE A 142 0.31 18.46 -17.77
CA PHE A 142 0.41 17.06 -17.36
C PHE A 142 0.58 16.15 -18.57
N ARG A 143 1.06 14.93 -18.34
CA ARG A 143 0.92 13.78 -19.23
C ARG A 143 -0.28 12.97 -18.79
N LYS A 144 -1.04 12.43 -19.74
CA LYS A 144 -2.24 11.64 -19.42
C LYS A 144 -2.15 10.24 -19.99
N ILE A 145 -2.52 9.27 -19.19
CA ILE A 145 -2.71 7.88 -19.60
C ILE A 145 -4.19 7.54 -19.42
N ASN A 146 -4.82 7.05 -20.46
CA ASN A 146 -6.14 6.45 -20.40
C ASN A 146 -5.97 4.93 -20.37
N VAL A 147 -6.55 4.27 -19.35
CA VAL A 147 -6.54 2.82 -19.20
C VAL A 147 -7.95 2.31 -19.38
N THR A 148 -8.20 1.51 -20.42
CA THR A 148 -9.52 0.94 -20.76
C THR A 148 -9.54 -0.54 -20.42
N PHE A 149 -10.62 -1.00 -19.79
CA PHE A 149 -10.86 -2.40 -19.43
C PHE A 149 -12.35 -2.71 -19.44
N GLN A 150 -12.69 -4.01 -19.53
CA GLN A 150 -14.06 -4.49 -19.42
C GLN A 150 -14.34 -4.90 -17.96
N ASP A 151 -15.39 -4.31 -17.38
CA ASP A 151 -15.88 -4.69 -16.07
C ASP A 151 -16.84 -5.90 -16.13
N SER A 152 -16.95 -6.66 -15.04
CA SER A 152 -17.91 -7.75 -14.91
C SER A 152 -19.26 -7.24 -14.39
N GLN A 153 -20.30 -8.08 -14.37
CA GLN A 153 -21.61 -7.70 -13.81
C GLN A 153 -21.68 -7.87 -12.28
N GLU A 154 -20.63 -8.41 -11.66
CA GLU A 154 -20.54 -8.49 -10.21
C GLU A 154 -20.06 -7.14 -9.64
N LYS A 155 -20.32 -6.88 -8.37
CA LYS A 155 -19.71 -5.71 -7.71
C LYS A 155 -18.22 -5.93 -7.53
N ASP A 156 -17.43 -5.08 -8.16
CA ASP A 156 -15.99 -5.19 -8.24
C ASP A 156 -15.26 -3.99 -7.62
N TYR A 157 -14.06 -4.28 -7.13
CA TYR A 157 -13.14 -3.32 -6.54
C TYR A 157 -11.83 -3.34 -7.30
N TYR A 158 -11.29 -2.16 -7.56
CA TYR A 158 -10.11 -1.99 -8.40
C TYR A 158 -9.01 -1.24 -7.68
N LEU A 159 -7.78 -1.56 -8.05
CA LEU A 159 -6.58 -0.86 -7.61
C LEU A 159 -5.67 -0.66 -8.80
N ILE A 160 -5.30 0.60 -9.07
CA ILE A 160 -4.34 0.93 -10.11
C ILE A 160 -3.05 1.45 -9.48
N ARG A 161 -1.91 0.99 -10.00
CA ARG A 161 -0.57 1.40 -9.61
C ARG A 161 0.25 1.72 -10.84
N MET A 162 1.23 2.60 -10.66
CA MET A 162 2.24 2.85 -11.67
C MET A 162 3.64 2.79 -11.09
N SER A 163 4.56 2.26 -11.88
CA SER A 163 5.99 2.34 -11.61
C SER A 163 6.74 2.67 -12.91
N GLY A 164 7.89 3.28 -12.78
CA GLY A 164 8.75 3.64 -13.90
C GLY A 164 10.10 2.99 -13.81
N ALA A 165 10.67 2.61 -14.95
CA ALA A 165 12.07 2.23 -15.08
C ALA A 165 12.88 3.48 -15.38
N PHE A 166 13.80 3.81 -14.48
CA PHE A 166 14.66 5.01 -14.57
C PHE A 166 16.12 4.60 -14.72
N TRP A 167 16.83 5.25 -15.62
CA TRP A 167 18.29 5.14 -15.66
C TRP A 167 18.91 5.95 -14.53
N GLU A 168 19.62 5.29 -13.65
CA GLU A 168 20.29 5.91 -12.50
C GLU A 168 21.74 5.49 -12.42
N GLU A 169 22.58 6.38 -11.85
CA GLU A 169 23.93 6.05 -11.47
C GLU A 169 23.92 5.22 -10.19
N ILE A 170 24.38 3.98 -10.30
CA ILE A 170 24.50 3.05 -9.17
C ILE A 170 25.94 3.06 -8.69
N ILE A 171 26.17 3.54 -7.47
CA ILE A 171 27.51 3.54 -6.85
C ILE A 171 27.68 2.26 -6.03
N ASP A 172 28.66 1.44 -6.38
CA ASP A 172 29.03 0.28 -5.57
C ASP A 172 29.60 0.76 -4.22
N PRO A 173 28.95 0.43 -3.09
CA PRO A 173 29.36 0.91 -1.78
C PRO A 173 30.72 0.35 -1.31
N LEU A 174 31.24 -0.71 -1.93
CA LEU A 174 32.50 -1.34 -1.56
C LEU A 174 33.66 -0.77 -2.36
N THR A 175 33.48 -0.48 -3.62
CA THR A 175 34.52 -0.04 -4.55
C THR A 175 34.50 1.46 -4.85
N GLY A 176 33.33 2.12 -4.62
CA GLY A 176 33.12 3.52 -4.99
C GLY A 176 33.03 3.74 -6.52
N LEU A 177 32.99 2.67 -7.31
CA LEU A 177 32.81 2.75 -8.75
C LEU A 177 31.34 2.99 -9.07
N SER A 178 31.08 3.87 -10.03
CA SER A 178 29.73 4.09 -10.55
C SER A 178 29.51 3.28 -11.81
N ASP A 179 28.28 2.73 -11.94
CA ASP A 179 27.73 2.13 -13.14
C ASP A 179 26.33 2.70 -13.37
N SER A 180 25.81 2.64 -14.58
CA SER A 180 24.43 3.04 -14.85
C SER A 180 23.54 1.81 -14.99
N GLY A 181 22.39 1.83 -14.34
CA GLY A 181 21.42 0.74 -14.37
C GLY A 181 19.98 1.22 -14.33
N LEU A 182 19.06 0.35 -14.76
CA LEU A 182 17.63 0.59 -14.64
C LEU A 182 17.17 0.27 -13.22
N VAL A 183 16.55 1.26 -12.57
CA VAL A 183 15.95 1.13 -11.25
C VAL A 183 14.43 1.37 -11.37
N ILE A 184 13.63 0.54 -10.69
CA ILE A 184 12.17 0.67 -10.70
C ILE A 184 11.73 1.49 -9.49
N HIS A 185 11.04 2.59 -9.74
CA HIS A 185 10.45 3.45 -8.71
C HIS A 185 8.94 3.62 -8.90
N PRO A 186 8.18 3.79 -7.80
CA PRO A 186 6.78 4.19 -7.90
C PRO A 186 6.64 5.53 -8.63
N ILE A 187 5.69 5.63 -9.55
CA ILE A 187 5.25 6.89 -10.15
C ILE A 187 4.03 7.38 -9.38
N TYR A 188 4.07 8.65 -8.96
CA TYR A 188 2.95 9.31 -8.33
C TYR A 188 2.08 9.98 -9.38
N PHE A 189 0.78 9.74 -9.30
CA PHE A 189 -0.22 10.22 -10.23
C PHE A 189 -1.51 10.59 -9.49
N PHE A 190 -2.44 11.20 -10.18
CA PHE A 190 -3.80 11.43 -9.70
C PHE A 190 -4.81 11.20 -10.82
N SER A 191 -6.08 11.15 -10.49
CA SER A 191 -7.17 11.02 -11.46
C SER A 191 -8.29 12.01 -11.11
N GLN A 192 -8.91 12.57 -12.14
CA GLN A 192 -10.13 13.38 -12.01
C GLN A 192 -11.39 12.60 -12.38
N ASN A 193 -11.23 11.30 -12.55
CA ASN A 193 -12.30 10.42 -12.94
C ASN A 193 -13.37 10.31 -11.84
N ALA A 194 -14.64 10.32 -12.22
CA ALA A 194 -15.77 10.30 -11.27
C ALA A 194 -15.83 9.04 -10.38
N ALA A 195 -15.25 7.92 -10.82
CA ALA A 195 -15.18 6.71 -10.01
C ALA A 195 -14.14 6.80 -8.87
N VAL A 196 -13.22 7.78 -8.94
CA VAL A 196 -12.21 8.01 -7.92
C VAL A 196 -12.75 9.01 -6.90
N GLU A 197 -12.76 8.64 -5.62
CA GLU A 197 -13.23 9.54 -4.57
C GLU A 197 -12.41 10.84 -4.51
N GLU A 198 -13.07 11.95 -4.20
CA GLU A 198 -12.55 13.32 -4.21
C GLU A 198 -11.28 13.54 -3.36
N ILE A 199 -11.09 12.74 -2.30
CA ILE A 199 -9.90 12.78 -1.44
C ILE A 199 -8.62 12.48 -2.23
N ASN A 200 -8.73 11.75 -3.33
CA ASN A 200 -7.62 11.29 -4.16
C ASN A 200 -7.43 12.15 -5.43
N SER A 201 -8.39 13.02 -5.74
CA SER A 201 -8.42 13.76 -7.02
C SER A 201 -7.38 14.87 -7.15
N HIS A 202 -6.73 15.28 -6.05
CA HIS A 202 -5.79 16.42 -6.04
C HIS A 202 -4.44 16.12 -5.35
N SER A 203 -4.30 14.96 -4.70
CA SER A 203 -3.02 14.53 -4.14
C SER A 203 -2.43 13.41 -4.97
N SER A 204 -1.18 13.57 -5.40
CA SER A 204 -0.47 12.51 -6.10
C SER A 204 -0.27 11.31 -5.19
N GLN A 205 -0.59 10.13 -5.69
CA GLN A 205 -0.49 8.85 -4.98
C GLN A 205 0.21 7.82 -5.86
N SER A 206 0.87 6.86 -5.27
CA SER A 206 1.46 5.72 -5.99
C SER A 206 0.42 4.64 -6.31
N SER A 207 -0.79 4.76 -5.77
CA SER A 207 -1.91 3.85 -6.04
C SER A 207 -3.26 4.53 -5.84
N ILE A 208 -4.25 4.18 -6.66
CA ILE A 208 -5.63 4.65 -6.56
C ILE A 208 -6.54 3.43 -6.51
N SER A 209 -7.43 3.35 -5.50
CA SER A 209 -8.47 2.34 -5.42
C SER A 209 -9.85 2.96 -5.70
N PHE A 210 -10.71 2.22 -6.44
CA PHE A 210 -12.04 2.66 -6.83
C PHE A 210 -12.99 1.46 -6.95
N ILE A 211 -14.28 1.74 -7.13
CA ILE A 211 -15.34 0.75 -7.24
C ILE A 211 -16.13 0.98 -8.53
N ASP A 212 -16.82 -0.05 -8.97
CA ASP A 212 -17.57 -0.09 -10.24
C ASP A 212 -18.97 0.55 -10.21
N GLU A 213 -19.38 1.19 -9.12
CA GLU A 213 -20.76 1.71 -8.96
C GLU A 213 -21.24 2.57 -10.13
N LEU A 214 -20.34 3.19 -10.89
CA LEU A 214 -20.67 4.05 -12.03
C LEU A 214 -20.63 3.34 -13.38
N PHE A 215 -20.10 2.10 -13.45
CA PHE A 215 -19.84 1.42 -14.74
C PHE A 215 -20.02 -0.11 -14.69
N ASN A 216 -20.68 -0.62 -13.64
CA ASN A 216 -20.86 -2.07 -13.43
C ASN A 216 -21.39 -2.78 -14.70
N GLY A 217 -20.60 -3.73 -15.20
CA GLY A 217 -20.86 -4.51 -16.39
C GLY A 217 -20.47 -3.86 -17.72
N ASP A 218 -19.98 -2.64 -17.71
CA ASP A 218 -19.64 -1.87 -18.90
C ASP A 218 -18.11 -1.84 -19.15
N GLN A 219 -17.72 -1.48 -20.37
CA GLN A 219 -16.35 -1.08 -20.64
C GLN A 219 -16.10 0.29 -20.02
N TYR A 220 -14.99 0.42 -19.31
CA TYR A 220 -14.64 1.65 -18.62
C TYR A 220 -13.23 2.14 -18.95
N THR A 221 -13.07 3.46 -18.95
CA THR A 221 -11.77 4.11 -19.14
C THR A 221 -11.49 5.03 -17.96
N ILE A 222 -10.40 4.77 -17.26
CA ILE A 222 -9.89 5.64 -16.21
C ILE A 222 -8.74 6.49 -16.74
N ASP A 223 -8.75 7.80 -16.44
CA ASP A 223 -7.69 8.72 -16.75
C ASP A 223 -6.72 8.87 -15.58
N LEU A 224 -5.43 8.86 -15.88
CA LEU A 224 -4.34 9.01 -14.93
C LEU A 224 -3.48 10.18 -15.38
N LEU A 225 -3.28 11.15 -14.48
CA LEU A 225 -2.52 12.37 -14.76
C LEU A 225 -1.17 12.31 -14.06
N LEU A 226 -0.10 12.48 -14.82
CA LEU A 226 1.28 12.46 -14.37
C LEU A 226 1.89 13.85 -14.45
N TYR A 227 2.67 14.20 -13.46
CA TYR A 227 3.38 15.48 -13.43
C TYR A 227 4.50 15.51 -14.45
N GLU A 228 4.68 16.67 -15.11
CA GLU A 228 5.67 16.90 -16.14
C GLU A 228 7.13 16.69 -15.67
N PHE A 229 7.40 16.81 -14.36
CA PHE A 229 8.75 16.65 -13.82
C PHE A 229 9.39 15.27 -14.06
N TYR A 230 8.56 14.22 -14.24
CA TYR A 230 9.08 12.88 -14.61
C TYR A 230 9.71 12.84 -16.01
N PHE A 231 9.39 13.81 -16.88
CA PHE A 231 9.74 13.82 -18.29
C PHE A 231 10.74 14.93 -18.63
N ASN A 232 10.97 15.86 -17.73
CA ASN A 232 11.89 16.97 -17.94
C ASN A 232 13.29 16.63 -17.44
N ASN A 233 14.25 16.56 -18.37
CA ASN A 233 15.67 16.53 -18.06
C ASN A 233 16.09 17.88 -17.44
N GLN A 234 15.92 18.06 -16.13
CA GLN A 234 16.45 19.21 -15.42
C GLN A 234 17.97 19.00 -15.22
N PRO A 235 18.82 20.03 -15.42
CA PRO A 235 20.26 19.92 -15.14
C PRO A 235 20.49 19.49 -13.68
N GLY A 236 21.14 18.35 -13.48
CA GLY A 236 21.37 17.74 -12.18
C GLY A 236 20.32 16.71 -11.74
N TRP A 237 19.26 16.50 -12.53
CA TRP A 237 18.27 15.43 -12.40
C TRP A 237 18.11 14.79 -13.79
N GLU A 238 19.12 14.02 -14.19
CA GLU A 238 19.00 13.18 -15.40
C GLU A 238 18.10 11.98 -15.09
N VAL A 239 16.81 12.25 -14.92
CA VAL A 239 15.79 11.22 -14.72
C VAL A 239 15.48 10.62 -16.09
N GLY A 240 16.24 9.63 -16.45
CA GLY A 240 16.04 8.90 -17.71
C GLY A 240 14.89 7.90 -17.60
N LEU A 241 13.64 8.38 -17.51
CA LEU A 241 12.46 7.48 -17.54
C LEU A 241 12.40 6.79 -18.92
N GLU A 242 12.54 5.47 -18.92
CA GLU A 242 12.55 4.63 -20.11
C GLU A 242 11.19 4.01 -20.39
N SER A 243 10.54 3.50 -19.33
CA SER A 243 9.26 2.80 -19.46
C SER A 243 8.37 3.08 -18.26
N ILE A 244 7.06 3.05 -18.48
CA ILE A 244 6.04 3.12 -17.43
C ILE A 244 5.30 1.78 -17.42
N TYR A 245 5.26 1.14 -16.27
CA TYR A 245 4.46 -0.05 -16.00
C TYR A 245 3.16 0.37 -15.33
N ILE A 246 2.03 0.00 -15.93
CA ILE A 246 0.70 0.23 -15.39
C ILE A 246 0.13 -1.11 -14.94
N SER A 247 -0.21 -1.20 -13.68
CA SER A 247 -0.81 -2.38 -13.05
C SER A 247 -2.25 -2.06 -12.68
N LEU A 248 -3.21 -2.71 -13.32
CA LEU A 248 -4.62 -2.70 -12.95
C LEU A 248 -4.93 -4.02 -12.24
N SER A 249 -5.40 -3.95 -11.02
CA SER A 249 -5.78 -5.11 -10.22
C SER A 249 -7.26 -5.08 -9.90
N LYS A 250 -7.93 -6.21 -10.06
CA LYS A 250 -9.22 -6.50 -9.45
C LYS A 250 -8.94 -7.07 -8.06
N ILE A 251 -9.43 -6.43 -7.01
CA ILE A 251 -9.10 -6.74 -5.63
C ILE A 251 -10.34 -7.18 -4.85
N SER A 252 -10.16 -7.93 -3.77
CA SER A 252 -11.27 -8.26 -2.87
C SER A 252 -11.75 -7.01 -2.11
N GLU A 253 -12.99 -7.05 -1.60
CA GLU A 253 -13.56 -5.96 -0.79
C GLU A 253 -12.68 -5.68 0.44
N GLU A 254 -12.17 -6.71 1.09
CA GLU A 254 -11.31 -6.58 2.27
C GLU A 254 -10.01 -5.87 1.93
N TYR A 255 -9.44 -6.15 0.76
CA TYR A 255 -8.23 -5.45 0.30
C TYR A 255 -8.53 -3.96 0.01
N TYR A 256 -9.68 -3.67 -0.60
CA TYR A 256 -10.13 -2.28 -0.81
C TYR A 256 -10.30 -1.53 0.53
N LEU A 257 -11.00 -2.13 1.50
CA LEU A 257 -11.20 -1.54 2.83
C LEU A 257 -9.86 -1.33 3.57
N TYR A 258 -8.94 -2.29 3.45
CA TYR A 258 -7.59 -2.15 3.99
C TYR A 258 -6.86 -0.96 3.36
N GLN A 259 -6.83 -0.85 2.03
CA GLN A 259 -6.18 0.26 1.32
C GLN A 259 -6.76 1.62 1.74
N LYS A 260 -8.08 1.74 1.80
CA LYS A 260 -8.78 2.99 2.20
C LYS A 260 -8.46 3.40 3.63
N SER A 261 -8.46 2.44 4.56
CA SER A 261 -8.16 2.72 5.97
C SER A 261 -6.67 3.04 6.17
N TYR A 262 -5.78 2.37 5.46
CA TYR A 262 -4.34 2.61 5.50
C TYR A 262 -3.96 4.00 4.96
N GLN A 263 -4.56 4.42 3.85
CA GLN A 263 -4.40 5.79 3.32
C GLN A 263 -4.86 6.85 4.34
N LYS A 264 -6.02 6.64 4.98
CA LYS A 264 -6.51 7.54 6.04
C LYS A 264 -5.55 7.59 7.22
N TYR A 265 -5.00 6.44 7.62
CA TYR A 265 -3.99 6.36 8.68
C TYR A 265 -2.73 7.15 8.32
N GLN A 266 -2.18 6.98 7.12
CA GLN A 266 -0.99 7.70 6.65
C GLN A 266 -1.23 9.21 6.62
N ASN A 267 -2.37 9.66 6.08
CA ASN A 267 -2.73 11.08 6.02
C ASN A 267 -2.96 11.70 7.40
N SER A 268 -3.41 10.91 8.39
CA SER A 268 -3.62 11.38 9.76
C SER A 268 -2.32 11.46 10.57
N SER A 269 -1.33 10.65 10.29
CA SER A 269 -0.08 10.58 11.06
C SER A 269 0.82 11.81 10.89
N GLY A 270 0.64 12.61 9.84
CA GLY A 270 1.40 13.85 9.58
C GLY A 270 0.90 15.09 10.32
N ASN A 271 -0.29 15.08 10.91
CA ASN A 271 -0.94 16.26 11.49
C ASN A 271 -1.23 16.09 12.99
N THR A 272 -0.20 16.26 13.81
CA THR A 272 -0.14 15.85 15.22
C THR A 272 -1.07 16.58 16.18
N LEU A 273 -1.68 17.73 15.83
CA LEU A 273 -2.46 18.54 16.75
C LEU A 273 -3.98 18.27 16.71
N PHE A 274 -4.52 17.72 15.64
CA PHE A 274 -5.97 17.54 15.45
C PHE A 274 -6.38 16.22 14.78
N SER A 275 -5.45 15.30 14.49
CA SER A 275 -5.77 14.04 13.86
C SER A 275 -6.31 13.03 14.87
N GLN A 276 -7.48 12.47 14.56
CA GLN A 276 -7.97 11.30 15.29
C GLN A 276 -7.21 10.05 14.82
N PRO A 277 -6.77 9.18 15.73
CA PRO A 277 -6.18 7.89 15.35
C PRO A 277 -7.17 7.11 14.46
N THR A 278 -6.76 6.80 13.25
CA THR A 278 -7.54 5.97 12.34
C THR A 278 -7.09 4.53 12.50
N GLN A 279 -8.01 3.64 12.80
CA GLN A 279 -7.71 2.21 12.84
C GLN A 279 -7.61 1.68 11.40
N VAL A 280 -6.53 0.97 11.09
CA VAL A 280 -6.40 0.23 9.84
C VAL A 280 -7.34 -0.98 9.89
N TYR A 281 -8.05 -1.21 8.79
CA TYR A 281 -8.96 -2.36 8.65
C TYR A 281 -8.18 -3.68 8.76
N THR A 282 -8.79 -4.67 9.36
CA THR A 282 -8.30 -6.05 9.41
C THR A 282 -9.45 -7.01 9.17
N ASN A 283 -9.21 -8.08 8.43
CA ASN A 283 -10.13 -9.21 8.29
C ASN A 283 -9.64 -10.47 9.03
N ILE A 284 -8.66 -10.32 9.92
CA ILE A 284 -8.11 -11.44 10.70
C ILE A 284 -8.89 -11.57 12.02
N GLU A 285 -9.62 -12.66 12.16
CA GLU A 285 -10.28 -13.00 13.42
C GLU A 285 -9.24 -13.37 14.49
N ASN A 286 -9.38 -12.82 15.69
CA ASN A 286 -8.44 -12.92 16.83
C ASN A 286 -7.03 -12.36 16.56
N GLY A 287 -6.81 -11.68 15.42
CA GLY A 287 -5.53 -11.16 14.99
C GLY A 287 -5.62 -9.76 14.42
N LEU A 288 -4.56 -9.36 13.73
CA LEU A 288 -4.43 -8.12 12.99
C LEU A 288 -3.84 -8.41 11.60
N GLY A 289 -3.85 -7.42 10.71
CA GLY A 289 -3.28 -7.54 9.37
C GLY A 289 -4.32 -7.80 8.31
N ILE A 290 -3.93 -8.44 7.22
CA ILE A 290 -4.76 -8.64 6.02
C ILE A 290 -4.48 -10.00 5.37
N PHE A 291 -5.54 -10.72 5.00
CA PHE A 291 -5.50 -11.89 4.13
C PHE A 291 -6.43 -11.62 2.95
N ALA A 292 -5.89 -11.33 1.77
CA ALA A 292 -6.70 -10.86 0.66
C ALA A 292 -6.18 -11.28 -0.71
N GLY A 293 -7.11 -11.66 -1.58
CA GLY A 293 -6.85 -12.04 -2.97
C GLY A 293 -6.94 -10.85 -3.92
N TYR A 294 -6.16 -10.91 -5.00
CA TYR A 294 -6.24 -9.98 -6.11
C TYR A 294 -5.82 -10.66 -7.44
N SER A 295 -6.41 -10.22 -8.54
CA SER A 295 -5.97 -10.54 -9.91
C SER A 295 -5.33 -9.31 -10.51
N ASN A 296 -4.31 -9.48 -11.34
CA ASN A 296 -3.52 -8.37 -11.86
C ASN A 296 -3.35 -8.47 -13.37
N SER A 297 -3.42 -7.31 -14.05
CA SER A 297 -3.03 -7.13 -15.44
C SER A 297 -1.99 -6.01 -15.48
N VAL A 298 -0.87 -6.26 -16.16
CA VAL A 298 0.20 -5.26 -16.31
C VAL A 298 0.41 -4.97 -17.78
N ASP A 299 0.50 -3.70 -18.13
CA ASP A 299 0.88 -3.24 -19.44
C ASP A 299 1.97 -2.17 -19.35
N THR A 300 2.69 -1.92 -20.45
CA THR A 300 3.90 -1.12 -20.46
C THR A 300 3.86 -0.08 -21.57
N ILE A 301 4.18 1.17 -21.23
CA ILE A 301 4.46 2.24 -22.18
C ILE A 301 5.98 2.40 -22.27
N ASN A 302 6.53 2.17 -23.46
CA ASN A 302 7.93 2.46 -23.76
C ASN A 302 8.05 3.88 -24.29
N LEU A 303 8.91 4.70 -23.67
CA LEU A 303 9.09 6.12 -23.99
C LEU A 303 10.31 6.37 -24.87
N ARG A 304 11.14 5.34 -25.10
CA ARG A 304 12.34 5.36 -25.94
C ARG A 304 12.31 4.24 -26.97
#